data_93367870b50bd4c160155bbffae95d3f
#
_entry.id   93367870b50bd4c160155bbffae95d3f
#
_cell.length_a   1.000
_cell.length_b   1.000
_cell.length_c   1.000
_cell.angle_alpha   90.00
_cell.angle_beta   90.00
_cell.angle_gamma   90.00
#
_symmetry.space_group_name_H-M   'P 1'
#
loop_
_entity.id
_entity.type
_entity.pdbx_description
1 polymer ?
#
loop_
_entity_poly.entity_id
_entity_poly.type
_entity_poly.pdbx_seq_one_letter_code
_entity_poly.pdbx_strand_id
1 'polypeptide(L)'
;MELTLELPESCTKLVAGKNELVLVTSGDLRDSANQKCWPVQDEFEQKFSNVMKHTFDYNVIRGHSFDKTRGHGFIASQREGCDVFEGIDENAPVVVLLTAWQYSHHLAPALMTHKGPILVLANFDGTWPGLVGALCLEGTLTSLGREYSRLWSEHLDDEFFLTNMKHWLANKTISHDTSYLKKVQPDNDLLTTPAAQLGKKVGQYILEHKEIMGLFDSFCMGMMNGVFPQKCLVDIGMPMESLSQSALLHEMSLVPQDLREACLSWYEEKGMTFQFGQNEETELTRNQVLEQCAMMIAMARFAERFGLASIGVQYQQGLKDSCAASDFAEGAIGSSLRFPIPDENGQIIRPNKPIPCINEVDMGTAIPQTMLFRLLDSLGLPSETTLHDIRWGSEFEGVFYWDFEISGSVPFEHLRGGISGAQGNRQPAMFFPKGGSTISGQCKAGSFIWARAHYEENTVYMHIGTGEAVELPEQEFQRRLNSTTKEWPLMNCTLDGVSKNDLMAGHQSNHITIAYVDKAHLNTVFEAFVAQSIVQNINVSIANKEFKL
;
A
#
# COMPACT_ATOMS: atom_id res chain seq x y z
N MET A 1 10.41 -53.96 -8.50
CA MET A 1 10.72 -52.91 -7.51
C MET A 1 9.37 -52.38 -7.02
N GLU A 2 9.03 -52.72 -5.79
CA GLU A 2 7.77 -52.28 -5.19
C GLU A 2 7.97 -50.80 -4.80
N LEU A 3 7.09 -49.92 -5.26
CA LEU A 3 7.13 -48.51 -4.89
C LEU A 3 6.53 -48.36 -3.49
N THR A 4 7.32 -47.88 -2.55
CA THR A 4 6.87 -47.54 -1.21
C THR A 4 6.64 -46.05 -1.11
N LEU A 5 5.43 -45.63 -0.64
CA LEU A 5 5.11 -44.23 -0.37
C LEU A 5 5.52 -43.92 1.08
N GLU A 6 6.47 -43.01 1.23
CA GLU A 6 6.87 -42.46 2.54
C GLU A 6 6.42 -40.99 2.59
N LEU A 7 5.46 -40.68 3.43
CA LEU A 7 5.03 -39.31 3.72
C LEU A 7 5.53 -38.91 5.12
N PRO A 8 5.80 -37.61 5.37
CA PRO A 8 6.08 -37.12 6.71
C PRO A 8 4.98 -37.52 7.69
N GLU A 9 5.37 -37.83 8.92
CA GLU A 9 4.38 -38.11 9.98
C GLU A 9 3.56 -36.86 10.29
N SER A 10 2.24 -37.03 10.49
CA SER A 10 1.38 -35.92 10.90
C SER A 10 1.68 -35.47 12.33
N CYS A 11 1.79 -34.17 12.56
CA CYS A 11 1.99 -33.62 13.90
C CYS A 11 0.71 -33.72 14.76
N THR A 12 0.87 -33.67 16.09
CA THR A 12 -0.24 -33.56 17.03
C THR A 12 -0.85 -32.16 16.91
N LYS A 13 -2.15 -32.11 16.63
CA LYS A 13 -2.85 -30.85 16.43
C LYS A 13 -3.30 -30.20 17.74
N LEU A 14 -3.17 -28.90 17.82
CA LEU A 14 -3.78 -28.04 18.84
C LEU A 14 -5.29 -27.96 18.59
N VAL A 15 -6.09 -28.52 19.48
CA VAL A 15 -7.55 -28.51 19.43
C VAL A 15 -8.06 -27.49 20.43
N ALA A 16 -8.72 -26.43 19.95
CA ALA A 16 -9.32 -25.41 20.81
C ALA A 16 -10.61 -25.95 21.48
N GLY A 17 -10.71 -25.79 22.79
CA GLY A 17 -11.91 -26.11 23.58
C GLY A 17 -13.05 -25.13 23.33
N LYS A 18 -14.19 -25.36 24.01
CA LYS A 18 -15.43 -24.57 23.80
C LYS A 18 -15.22 -23.05 24.01
N ASN A 19 -14.44 -22.67 25.01
CA ASN A 19 -14.14 -21.28 25.35
C ASN A 19 -12.67 -20.96 25.08
N GLU A 20 -12.14 -21.44 23.99
CA GLU A 20 -10.76 -21.22 23.57
C GLU A 20 -10.71 -20.74 22.14
N LEU A 21 -9.72 -19.93 21.83
CA LEU A 21 -9.38 -19.50 20.48
C LEU A 21 -7.88 -19.51 20.28
N VAL A 22 -7.45 -19.72 19.04
CA VAL A 22 -6.04 -19.75 18.68
C VAL A 22 -5.62 -18.39 18.16
N LEU A 23 -4.56 -17.83 18.71
CA LEU A 23 -3.95 -16.59 18.26
C LEU A 23 -2.75 -16.91 17.39
N VAL A 24 -2.67 -16.30 16.22
CA VAL A 24 -1.51 -16.31 15.35
C VAL A 24 -1.13 -14.88 14.98
N THR A 25 0.16 -14.65 14.72
CA THR A 25 0.64 -13.36 14.23
C THR A 25 1.73 -13.57 13.21
N SER A 26 1.75 -12.73 12.21
CA SER A 26 2.75 -12.72 11.14
C SER A 26 3.44 -11.37 11.10
N GLY A 27 4.67 -11.36 10.64
CA GLY A 27 5.49 -10.16 10.54
C GLY A 27 6.18 -10.02 9.20
N ASP A 28 7.23 -9.22 9.24
CA ASP A 28 8.09 -8.92 8.11
C ASP A 28 9.00 -10.12 7.76
N LEU A 29 9.51 -10.15 6.55
CA LEU A 29 10.59 -11.06 6.15
C LEU A 29 11.91 -10.72 6.85
N ARG A 30 12.08 -9.48 7.31
CA ARG A 30 13.32 -8.97 7.92
C ARG A 30 13.25 -9.09 9.44
N ASP A 31 14.12 -9.92 10.03
CA ASP A 31 14.19 -10.10 11.49
C ASP A 31 14.47 -8.78 12.22
N SER A 32 15.25 -7.86 11.62
CA SER A 32 15.53 -6.55 12.19
C SER A 32 14.26 -5.71 12.42
N ALA A 33 13.29 -5.76 11.50
CA ALA A 33 12.00 -5.12 11.66
C ALA A 33 11.14 -5.82 12.70
N ASN A 34 11.05 -7.14 12.64
CA ASN A 34 10.32 -7.97 13.59
C ASN A 34 10.81 -7.77 15.04
N GLN A 35 12.11 -7.74 15.27
CA GLN A 35 12.70 -7.49 16.59
C GLN A 35 12.31 -6.12 17.15
N LYS A 36 12.23 -5.08 16.30
CA LYS A 36 11.81 -3.74 16.70
C LYS A 36 10.33 -3.65 17.06
N CYS A 37 9.48 -4.37 16.31
CA CYS A 37 8.03 -4.35 16.50
C CYS A 37 7.55 -5.31 17.59
N TRP A 38 8.35 -6.33 17.93
CA TRP A 38 7.93 -7.39 18.84
C TRP A 38 7.45 -6.92 20.21
N PRO A 39 8.10 -5.97 20.91
CA PRO A 39 7.63 -5.52 22.22
C PRO A 39 6.17 -5.00 22.19
N VAL A 40 5.78 -4.27 21.15
CA VAL A 40 4.40 -3.77 20.98
C VAL A 40 3.44 -4.92 20.69
N GLN A 41 3.84 -5.88 19.85
CA GLN A 41 3.04 -7.07 19.56
C GLN A 41 2.79 -7.89 20.83
N ASP A 42 3.83 -8.17 21.59
CA ASP A 42 3.75 -8.96 22.84
C ASP A 42 2.84 -8.28 23.88
N GLU A 43 2.99 -6.96 24.07
CA GLU A 43 2.13 -6.18 24.96
C GLU A 43 0.66 -6.24 24.51
N PHE A 44 0.39 -6.09 23.21
CA PHE A 44 -0.96 -6.10 22.66
C PHE A 44 -1.59 -7.51 22.73
N GLU A 45 -0.82 -8.58 22.51
CA GLU A 45 -1.25 -9.96 22.70
C GLU A 45 -1.64 -10.25 24.17
N GLN A 46 -0.83 -9.77 25.12
CA GLN A 46 -1.12 -9.91 26.55
C GLN A 46 -2.40 -9.14 26.91
N LYS A 47 -2.55 -7.91 26.42
CA LYS A 47 -3.75 -7.10 26.62
C LYS A 47 -5.00 -7.78 26.04
N PHE A 48 -4.91 -8.29 24.80
CA PHE A 48 -5.97 -9.05 24.18
C PHE A 48 -6.34 -10.28 25.01
N SER A 49 -5.37 -11.08 25.45
CA SER A 49 -5.58 -12.27 26.26
C SER A 49 -6.29 -11.93 27.59
N ASN A 50 -5.88 -10.84 28.22
CA ASN A 50 -6.51 -10.35 29.46
C ASN A 50 -7.97 -9.93 29.24
N VAL A 51 -8.27 -9.17 28.19
CA VAL A 51 -9.64 -8.77 27.85
C VAL A 51 -10.49 -9.99 27.54
N MET A 52 -9.98 -10.95 26.77
CA MET A 52 -10.69 -12.18 26.45
C MET A 52 -11.02 -13.00 27.70
N LYS A 53 -10.07 -13.12 28.64
CA LYS A 53 -10.27 -13.86 29.89
C LYS A 53 -11.24 -13.18 30.83
N HIS A 54 -11.08 -11.88 31.08
CA HIS A 54 -11.82 -11.21 32.13
C HIS A 54 -13.18 -10.67 31.69
N THR A 55 -13.34 -10.35 30.40
CA THR A 55 -14.60 -9.81 29.86
C THR A 55 -15.49 -10.89 29.25
N PHE A 56 -14.89 -11.88 28.59
CA PHE A 56 -15.65 -12.86 27.80
C PHE A 56 -15.55 -14.30 28.33
N ASP A 57 -14.70 -14.57 29.34
CA ASP A 57 -14.37 -15.91 29.86
C ASP A 57 -13.86 -16.88 28.77
N TYR A 58 -12.99 -16.35 27.88
CA TYR A 58 -12.29 -17.11 26.86
C TYR A 58 -10.79 -17.17 27.16
N ASN A 59 -10.17 -18.33 26.90
CA ASN A 59 -8.75 -18.50 26.90
C ASN A 59 -8.19 -18.25 25.48
N VAL A 60 -7.07 -17.56 25.41
CA VAL A 60 -6.32 -17.37 24.16
C VAL A 60 -5.10 -18.30 24.20
N ILE A 61 -5.00 -19.16 23.20
CA ILE A 61 -3.88 -20.09 23.04
C ILE A 61 -3.04 -19.60 21.87
N ARG A 62 -1.77 -19.29 22.11
CA ARG A 62 -0.88 -18.88 21.04
C ARG A 62 -0.54 -20.11 20.17
N GLY A 63 -0.79 -20.01 18.85
CA GLY A 63 -0.63 -21.12 17.90
C GLY A 63 0.84 -21.44 17.56
N HIS A 64 1.77 -20.56 17.90
CA HIS A 64 3.22 -20.72 17.68
C HIS A 64 4.03 -20.03 18.77
N SER A 65 5.28 -20.48 18.98
CA SER A 65 6.13 -20.00 20.06
C SER A 65 6.95 -18.77 19.68
N PHE A 66 7.45 -18.07 20.70
CA PHE A 66 8.52 -17.09 20.53
C PHE A 66 9.83 -17.80 20.16
N ASP A 67 10.51 -17.33 19.12
CA ASP A 67 11.82 -17.82 18.72
C ASP A 67 12.93 -17.02 19.42
N LYS A 68 13.58 -17.65 20.38
CA LYS A 68 14.68 -17.02 21.16
C LYS A 68 15.90 -16.68 20.30
N THR A 69 16.12 -17.41 19.21
CA THR A 69 17.27 -17.20 18.32
C THR A 69 17.05 -15.97 17.44
N ARG A 70 15.83 -15.81 16.94
CA ARG A 70 15.44 -14.66 16.12
C ARG A 70 15.03 -13.43 16.94
N GLY A 71 14.69 -13.62 18.23
CA GLY A 71 14.30 -12.54 19.14
C GLY A 71 12.90 -11.98 18.93
N HIS A 72 12.01 -12.72 18.31
CA HIS A 72 10.60 -12.36 18.11
C HIS A 72 9.70 -13.59 17.98
N GLY A 73 8.40 -13.41 18.05
CA GLY A 73 7.42 -14.47 17.89
C GLY A 73 6.55 -14.36 16.63
N PHE A 74 6.93 -13.56 15.63
CA PHE A 74 6.19 -13.48 14.38
C PHE A 74 6.49 -14.67 13.46
N ILE A 75 5.46 -15.16 12.76
CA ILE A 75 5.62 -15.98 11.57
C ILE A 75 6.24 -15.10 10.48
N ALA A 76 7.38 -15.49 9.91
CA ALA A 76 8.16 -14.66 9.00
C ALA A 76 8.54 -15.36 7.69
N SER A 77 7.89 -16.46 7.38
CA SER A 77 7.98 -17.12 6.09
C SER A 77 6.71 -17.90 5.77
N GLN A 78 6.49 -18.13 4.48
CA GLN A 78 5.36 -18.94 4.00
C GLN A 78 5.41 -20.39 4.52
N ARG A 79 6.62 -20.96 4.58
CA ARG A 79 6.81 -22.33 5.10
C ARG A 79 6.42 -22.41 6.59
N GLU A 80 6.90 -21.46 7.38
CA GLU A 80 6.58 -21.37 8.81
C GLU A 80 5.06 -21.21 9.03
N GLY A 81 4.38 -20.37 8.24
CA GLY A 81 2.92 -20.24 8.29
C GLY A 81 2.20 -21.56 8.01
N CYS A 82 2.62 -22.29 6.99
CA CYS A 82 2.06 -23.61 6.70
C CYS A 82 2.31 -24.61 7.85
N ASP A 83 3.53 -24.65 8.41
CA ASP A 83 3.88 -25.57 9.51
C ASP A 83 3.07 -25.27 10.78
N VAL A 84 2.87 -23.98 11.09
CA VAL A 84 2.03 -23.57 12.24
C VAL A 84 0.59 -24.07 12.07
N PHE A 85 0.00 -23.88 10.89
CA PHE A 85 -1.37 -24.31 10.63
C PHE A 85 -1.53 -25.83 10.47
N GLU A 86 -0.49 -26.55 10.09
CA GLU A 86 -0.46 -28.02 10.19
C GLU A 86 -0.63 -28.49 11.62
N GLY A 87 -0.05 -27.74 12.60
CA GLY A 87 -0.18 -27.99 14.04
C GLY A 87 -1.49 -27.48 14.67
N ILE A 88 -2.36 -26.78 13.95
CA ILE A 88 -3.66 -26.28 14.44
C ILE A 88 -4.80 -27.15 13.88
N ASP A 89 -5.80 -27.46 14.70
CA ASP A 89 -7.02 -28.12 14.19
C ASP A 89 -7.69 -27.27 13.13
N GLU A 90 -8.03 -27.86 12.01
CA GLU A 90 -8.55 -27.15 10.84
C GLU A 90 -9.87 -26.39 11.08
N ASN A 91 -10.59 -26.70 12.16
CA ASN A 91 -11.86 -26.05 12.53
C ASN A 91 -11.71 -25.09 13.72
N ALA A 92 -10.52 -24.93 14.29
CA ALA A 92 -10.29 -24.04 15.42
C ALA A 92 -10.64 -22.58 15.05
N PRO A 93 -11.27 -21.80 15.96
CA PRO A 93 -11.42 -20.37 15.75
C PRO A 93 -10.05 -19.68 15.86
N VAL A 94 -9.64 -18.97 14.80
CA VAL A 94 -8.33 -18.30 14.71
C VAL A 94 -8.52 -16.80 14.74
N VAL A 95 -7.72 -16.12 15.56
CA VAL A 95 -7.54 -14.68 15.53
C VAL A 95 -6.14 -14.38 15.00
N VAL A 96 -6.06 -13.66 13.89
CA VAL A 96 -4.82 -13.10 13.35
C VAL A 96 -4.70 -11.68 13.90
N LEU A 97 -3.82 -11.49 14.88
CA LEU A 97 -3.65 -10.20 15.56
C LEU A 97 -2.40 -9.51 15.03
N LEU A 98 -2.55 -8.29 14.51
CA LEU A 98 -1.51 -7.57 13.79
C LEU A 98 -1.27 -6.18 14.37
N THR A 99 -0.06 -5.94 14.86
CA THR A 99 0.42 -4.63 15.33
C THR A 99 1.58 -4.09 14.51
N ALA A 100 2.04 -4.87 13.52
CA ALA A 100 3.18 -4.53 12.66
C ALA A 100 2.86 -4.87 11.20
N TRP A 101 3.73 -4.41 10.28
CA TRP A 101 3.69 -4.87 8.90
C TRP A 101 3.89 -6.39 8.83
N GLN A 102 3.16 -7.03 7.96
CA GLN A 102 3.29 -8.46 7.69
C GLN A 102 3.23 -8.74 6.17
N TYR A 103 3.88 -9.80 5.76
CA TYR A 103 3.80 -10.32 4.40
C TYR A 103 2.59 -11.26 4.30
N SER A 104 1.53 -10.84 3.61
CA SER A 104 0.27 -11.61 3.56
C SER A 104 0.44 -13.04 3.07
N HIS A 105 1.42 -13.31 2.19
CA HIS A 105 1.72 -14.65 1.70
C HIS A 105 2.29 -15.59 2.78
N HIS A 106 2.76 -15.08 3.92
CA HIS A 106 3.19 -15.94 5.02
C HIS A 106 2.03 -16.76 5.58
N LEU A 107 0.82 -16.20 5.63
CA LEU A 107 -0.36 -16.84 6.19
C LEU A 107 -1.38 -17.29 5.15
N ALA A 108 -1.51 -16.58 4.04
CA ALA A 108 -2.59 -16.78 3.08
C ALA A 108 -2.74 -18.24 2.61
N PRO A 109 -1.69 -18.97 2.22
CA PRO A 109 -1.84 -20.36 1.78
C PRO A 109 -2.43 -21.29 2.87
N ALA A 110 -2.01 -21.09 4.12
CA ALA A 110 -2.51 -21.88 5.25
C ALA A 110 -3.96 -21.49 5.61
N LEU A 111 -4.29 -20.20 5.61
CA LEU A 111 -5.65 -19.71 5.86
C LEU A 111 -6.65 -20.19 4.80
N MET A 112 -6.21 -20.38 3.54
CA MET A 112 -7.07 -20.93 2.47
C MET A 112 -7.48 -22.38 2.73
N THR A 113 -6.68 -23.16 3.41
CA THR A 113 -6.99 -24.56 3.74
C THR A 113 -7.64 -24.73 5.11
N HIS A 114 -7.54 -23.73 5.96
CA HIS A 114 -8.18 -23.69 7.27
C HIS A 114 -9.71 -23.54 7.12
N LYS A 115 -10.49 -24.38 7.82
CA LYS A 115 -11.96 -24.42 7.71
C LYS A 115 -12.67 -23.60 8.78
N GLY A 116 -11.99 -23.39 9.92
CA GLY A 116 -12.51 -22.64 11.05
C GLY A 116 -12.72 -21.16 10.76
N PRO A 117 -13.45 -20.46 11.65
CA PRO A 117 -13.65 -19.02 11.52
C PRO A 117 -12.35 -18.25 11.74
N ILE A 118 -12.13 -17.23 10.93
CA ILE A 118 -10.97 -16.35 10.96
C ILE A 118 -11.43 -14.95 11.36
N LEU A 119 -10.74 -14.34 12.34
CA LEU A 119 -10.85 -12.92 12.66
C LEU A 119 -9.49 -12.26 12.42
N VAL A 120 -9.43 -11.27 11.54
CA VAL A 120 -8.27 -10.38 11.41
C VAL A 120 -8.50 -9.21 12.36
N LEU A 121 -7.62 -9.03 13.33
CA LEU A 121 -7.69 -7.97 14.33
C LEU A 121 -6.50 -7.02 14.18
N ALA A 122 -6.82 -5.78 13.81
CA ALA A 122 -5.85 -4.72 13.62
C ALA A 122 -5.65 -3.87 14.88
N ASN A 123 -4.40 -3.57 15.22
CA ASN A 123 -4.07 -2.48 16.14
C ASN A 123 -4.22 -1.14 15.42
N PHE A 124 -5.06 -0.23 15.96
CA PHE A 124 -5.35 1.07 15.35
C PHE A 124 -4.66 2.20 16.13
N ASP A 125 -3.33 2.20 16.20
CA ASP A 125 -2.58 3.23 16.97
C ASP A 125 -1.52 4.01 16.16
N GLY A 126 -1.19 3.58 14.95
CA GLY A 126 -0.26 4.28 14.06
C GLY A 126 1.24 4.11 14.36
N THR A 127 1.63 3.62 15.53
CA THR A 127 3.04 3.49 15.95
C THR A 127 3.84 2.60 15.00
N TRP A 128 3.28 1.43 14.68
CA TRP A 128 3.79 0.50 13.68
C TRP A 128 2.74 0.25 12.61
N PRO A 129 3.10 -0.21 11.40
CA PRO A 129 2.13 -0.41 10.32
C PRO A 129 1.23 -1.65 10.53
N GLY A 130 0.64 -1.80 11.72
CA GLY A 130 -0.27 -2.89 12.05
C GLY A 130 -1.59 -2.82 11.31
N LEU A 131 -2.16 -1.62 11.23
CA LEU A 131 -3.34 -1.35 10.41
C LEU A 131 -3.08 -1.67 8.94
N VAL A 132 -1.95 -1.20 8.42
CA VAL A 132 -1.49 -1.46 7.04
C VAL A 132 -1.36 -2.97 6.79
N GLY A 133 -0.72 -3.70 7.72
CA GLY A 133 -0.57 -5.15 7.65
C GLY A 133 -1.91 -5.91 7.66
N ALA A 134 -2.85 -5.50 8.49
CA ALA A 134 -4.19 -6.11 8.56
C ALA A 134 -4.97 -5.88 7.26
N LEU A 135 -5.04 -4.66 6.76
CA LEU A 135 -5.70 -4.33 5.50
C LEU A 135 -5.08 -5.07 4.29
N CYS A 136 -3.75 -5.28 4.29
CA CYS A 136 -3.07 -6.10 3.29
C CYS A 136 -3.55 -7.56 3.33
N LEU A 137 -3.61 -8.17 4.51
CA LEU A 137 -4.09 -9.55 4.68
C LEU A 137 -5.56 -9.67 4.30
N GLU A 138 -6.39 -8.74 4.72
CA GLU A 138 -7.83 -8.69 4.42
C GLU A 138 -8.09 -8.61 2.91
N GLY A 139 -7.41 -7.70 2.21
CA GLY A 139 -7.48 -7.61 0.75
C GLY A 139 -6.97 -8.88 0.05
N THR A 140 -5.95 -9.52 0.60
CA THR A 140 -5.44 -10.81 0.10
C THR A 140 -6.51 -11.92 0.25
N LEU A 141 -7.12 -12.05 1.42
CA LEU A 141 -8.16 -13.06 1.66
C LEU A 141 -9.38 -12.83 0.77
N THR A 142 -9.79 -11.57 0.57
CA THR A 142 -10.86 -11.21 -0.37
C THR A 142 -10.51 -11.64 -1.80
N SER A 143 -9.32 -11.30 -2.30
CA SER A 143 -8.88 -11.67 -3.65
C SER A 143 -8.80 -13.18 -3.88
N LEU A 144 -8.53 -13.94 -2.82
CA LEU A 144 -8.48 -15.40 -2.85
C LEU A 144 -9.85 -16.07 -2.60
N GLY A 145 -10.91 -15.29 -2.32
CA GLY A 145 -12.25 -15.80 -2.05
C GLY A 145 -12.38 -16.51 -0.69
N ARG A 146 -11.53 -16.18 0.30
CA ARG A 146 -11.60 -16.75 1.66
C ARG A 146 -12.44 -15.86 2.57
N GLU A 147 -13.51 -16.42 3.13
CA GLU A 147 -14.33 -15.74 4.12
C GLU A 147 -13.55 -15.50 5.42
N TYR A 148 -13.68 -14.31 5.98
CA TYR A 148 -13.09 -13.89 7.24
C TYR A 148 -13.93 -12.78 7.88
N SER A 149 -13.67 -12.49 9.15
CA SER A 149 -14.18 -11.32 9.86
C SER A 149 -13.03 -10.33 10.07
N ARG A 150 -13.33 -9.03 10.09
CA ARG A 150 -12.37 -7.97 10.40
C ARG A 150 -12.81 -7.19 11.64
N LEU A 151 -11.83 -6.73 12.43
CA LEU A 151 -12.06 -5.90 13.60
C LEU A 151 -10.82 -5.03 13.85
N TRP A 152 -10.99 -3.87 14.43
CA TRP A 152 -9.93 -2.93 14.76
C TRP A 152 -10.20 -2.25 16.09
N SER A 153 -9.15 -1.96 16.84
CA SER A 153 -9.21 -1.20 18.09
C SER A 153 -7.83 -0.65 18.44
N GLU A 154 -7.81 0.49 19.10
CA GLU A 154 -6.58 1.08 19.66
C GLU A 154 -6.26 0.46 21.03
N HIS A 155 -7.29 0.22 21.84
CA HIS A 155 -7.09 -0.16 23.24
C HIS A 155 -7.80 -1.45 23.66
N LEU A 156 -8.60 -2.10 22.79
CA LEU A 156 -9.37 -3.32 23.07
C LEU A 156 -10.43 -3.19 24.18
N ASP A 157 -10.79 -1.99 24.55
CA ASP A 157 -11.76 -1.67 25.62
C ASP A 157 -12.88 -0.73 25.18
N ASP A 158 -12.84 -0.26 23.93
CA ASP A 158 -13.90 0.57 23.36
C ASP A 158 -15.18 -0.24 23.07
N GLU A 159 -16.33 0.45 23.09
CA GLU A 159 -17.66 -0.18 22.93
C GLU A 159 -17.79 -0.89 21.56
N PHE A 160 -17.21 -0.32 20.51
CA PHE A 160 -17.23 -0.93 19.17
C PHE A 160 -16.51 -2.27 19.18
N PHE A 161 -15.31 -2.34 19.74
CA PHE A 161 -14.55 -3.60 19.85
C PHE A 161 -15.30 -4.62 20.70
N LEU A 162 -15.72 -4.26 21.91
CA LEU A 162 -16.37 -5.18 22.85
C LEU A 162 -17.67 -5.74 22.28
N THR A 163 -18.48 -4.91 21.63
CA THR A 163 -19.74 -5.34 21.00
C THR A 163 -19.51 -6.31 19.85
N ASN A 164 -18.59 -5.98 18.93
CA ASN A 164 -18.31 -6.83 17.78
C ASN A 164 -17.58 -8.11 18.17
N MET A 165 -16.68 -8.06 19.15
CA MET A 165 -16.01 -9.26 19.67
C MET A 165 -17.01 -10.23 20.32
N LYS A 166 -17.95 -9.71 21.14
CA LYS A 166 -19.05 -10.53 21.69
C LYS A 166 -19.88 -11.17 20.59
N HIS A 167 -20.18 -10.42 19.54
CA HIS A 167 -20.93 -10.94 18.39
C HIS A 167 -20.15 -12.05 17.67
N TRP A 168 -18.86 -11.85 17.41
CA TRP A 168 -18.00 -12.86 16.78
C TRP A 168 -17.87 -14.14 17.60
N LEU A 169 -17.72 -14.02 18.93
CA LEU A 169 -17.65 -15.19 19.81
C LEU A 169 -18.93 -16.03 19.76
N ALA A 170 -20.09 -15.39 19.61
CA ALA A 170 -21.37 -16.07 19.54
C ALA A 170 -21.66 -16.66 18.15
N ASN A 171 -21.37 -15.93 17.08
CA ASN A 171 -21.81 -16.26 15.71
C ASN A 171 -20.66 -16.67 14.78
N LYS A 172 -19.41 -16.47 15.21
CA LYS A 172 -18.19 -16.77 14.45
C LYS A 172 -18.05 -15.94 13.16
N THR A 173 -18.81 -14.86 13.04
CA THR A 173 -18.76 -13.90 11.93
C THR A 173 -19.11 -12.50 12.41
N ILE A 174 -18.56 -11.48 11.74
CA ILE A 174 -18.94 -10.07 11.87
C ILE A 174 -19.27 -9.56 10.46
N SER A 175 -20.38 -8.85 10.35
CA SER A 175 -20.75 -8.11 9.15
C SER A 175 -20.82 -6.63 9.49
N HIS A 176 -20.05 -5.82 8.79
CA HIS A 176 -20.07 -4.36 8.92
C HIS A 176 -20.97 -3.72 7.88
N ASP A 177 -21.47 -2.51 8.18
CA ASP A 177 -22.19 -1.71 7.20
C ASP A 177 -21.22 -1.15 6.14
N THR A 178 -21.43 -1.56 4.89
CA THR A 178 -20.70 -1.08 3.72
C THR A 178 -21.57 -0.23 2.79
N SER A 179 -22.70 0.28 3.28
CA SER A 179 -23.67 1.05 2.49
C SER A 179 -23.12 2.39 1.94
N TYR A 180 -21.95 2.81 2.42
CA TYR A 180 -21.22 3.95 1.87
C TYR A 180 -20.66 3.68 0.45
N LEU A 181 -20.50 2.41 0.06
CA LEU A 181 -20.09 1.98 -1.26
C LEU A 181 -21.31 1.89 -2.19
N LYS A 182 -21.49 2.91 -3.03
CA LYS A 182 -22.62 2.99 -3.98
C LYS A 182 -22.20 2.39 -5.31
N LYS A 183 -22.68 1.20 -5.62
CA LYS A 183 -22.37 0.50 -6.88
C LYS A 183 -22.99 1.25 -8.06
N VAL A 184 -22.16 1.70 -9.00
CA VAL A 184 -22.62 2.39 -10.22
C VAL A 184 -23.18 1.36 -11.20
N GLN A 185 -24.44 1.58 -11.65
CA GLN A 185 -25.07 0.75 -12.67
C GLN A 185 -24.76 1.30 -14.07
N PRO A 186 -24.68 0.46 -15.12
CA PRO A 186 -24.36 0.91 -16.49
C PRO A 186 -25.36 1.91 -17.10
N ASP A 187 -26.60 1.96 -16.62
CA ASP A 187 -27.66 2.86 -17.04
C ASP A 187 -27.79 4.12 -16.17
N ASN A 188 -26.86 4.35 -15.25
CA ASN A 188 -26.88 5.50 -14.35
C ASN A 188 -26.73 6.83 -15.11
N ASP A 189 -27.53 7.84 -14.73
CA ASP A 189 -27.55 9.18 -15.37
C ASP A 189 -26.18 9.86 -15.32
N LEU A 190 -25.36 9.61 -14.29
CA LEU A 190 -23.99 10.09 -14.16
C LEU A 190 -23.15 9.77 -15.41
N LEU A 191 -23.43 8.64 -16.08
CA LEU A 191 -22.70 8.22 -17.28
C LEU A 191 -23.14 8.95 -18.56
N THR A 192 -24.14 9.81 -18.50
CA THR A 192 -24.66 10.57 -19.66
C THR A 192 -24.14 12.01 -19.73
N THR A 193 -23.48 12.49 -18.68
CA THR A 193 -22.98 13.86 -18.58
C THR A 193 -21.88 14.18 -19.63
N PRO A 194 -21.67 15.47 -19.97
CA PRO A 194 -20.53 15.85 -20.81
C PRO A 194 -19.18 15.41 -20.27
N ALA A 195 -19.00 15.43 -18.95
CA ALA A 195 -17.79 14.95 -18.28
C ALA A 195 -17.62 13.44 -18.49
N ALA A 196 -18.67 12.65 -18.29
CA ALA A 196 -18.66 11.21 -18.56
C ALA A 196 -18.29 10.88 -20.01
N GLN A 197 -18.71 11.69 -20.99
CA GLN A 197 -18.33 11.48 -22.40
C GLN A 197 -16.81 11.68 -22.63
N LEU A 198 -16.17 12.58 -21.88
CA LEU A 198 -14.69 12.71 -21.91
C LEU A 198 -14.03 11.45 -21.37
N GLY A 199 -14.46 10.99 -20.20
CA GLY A 199 -13.94 9.76 -19.58
C GLY A 199 -14.11 8.53 -20.48
N LYS A 200 -15.29 8.37 -21.11
CA LYS A 200 -15.54 7.28 -22.06
C LYS A 200 -14.55 7.29 -23.23
N LYS A 201 -14.22 8.47 -23.77
CA LYS A 201 -13.22 8.58 -24.87
C LYS A 201 -11.83 8.15 -24.38
N VAL A 202 -11.43 8.55 -23.17
CA VAL A 202 -10.12 8.15 -22.61
C VAL A 202 -10.09 6.65 -22.33
N GLY A 203 -11.17 6.09 -21.75
CA GLY A 203 -11.27 4.64 -21.53
C GLY A 203 -11.20 3.83 -22.82
N GLN A 204 -11.90 4.27 -23.86
CA GLN A 204 -11.86 3.65 -25.17
C GLN A 204 -10.45 3.73 -25.79
N TYR A 205 -9.77 4.88 -25.66
CA TYR A 205 -8.39 5.04 -26.09
C TYR A 205 -7.47 4.01 -25.41
N ILE A 206 -7.59 3.83 -24.07
CA ILE A 206 -6.78 2.85 -23.33
C ILE A 206 -7.07 1.41 -23.81
N LEU A 207 -8.34 1.07 -24.04
CA LEU A 207 -8.72 -0.24 -24.58
C LEU A 207 -8.14 -0.51 -25.97
N GLU A 208 -8.04 0.51 -26.82
CA GLU A 208 -7.53 0.39 -28.19
C GLU A 208 -6.00 0.38 -28.25
N HIS A 209 -5.35 1.30 -27.52
CA HIS A 209 -3.90 1.55 -27.63
C HIS A 209 -3.05 0.82 -26.60
N LYS A 210 -3.64 0.43 -25.46
CA LYS A 210 -3.03 -0.20 -24.31
C LYS A 210 -2.08 0.72 -23.53
N GLU A 211 -2.22 0.74 -22.23
CA GLU A 211 -1.30 1.42 -21.31
C GLU A 211 -0.47 0.36 -20.58
N ILE A 212 0.76 0.15 -21.03
CA ILE A 212 1.62 -0.93 -20.52
C ILE A 212 2.23 -0.48 -19.18
N MET A 213 2.04 -1.28 -18.14
CA MET A 213 2.66 -1.10 -16.83
C MET A 213 3.95 -1.91 -16.76
N GLY A 214 5.11 -1.28 -16.55
CA GLY A 214 6.40 -1.96 -16.41
C GLY A 214 6.77 -2.19 -14.96
N LEU A 215 6.97 -3.45 -14.54
CA LEU A 215 7.32 -3.77 -13.17
C LEU A 215 8.66 -4.50 -13.10
N PHE A 216 9.62 -3.95 -12.35
CA PHE A 216 10.85 -4.64 -11.99
C PHE A 216 10.57 -5.62 -10.86
N ASP A 217 10.28 -6.85 -11.26
CA ASP A 217 9.67 -7.92 -10.49
C ASP A 217 8.27 -7.54 -9.97
N SER A 218 7.59 -8.44 -9.31
CA SER A 218 6.27 -8.24 -8.74
C SER A 218 6.21 -8.81 -7.32
N PHE A 219 5.07 -8.63 -6.63
CA PHE A 219 4.85 -9.25 -5.33
C PHE A 219 5.67 -8.62 -4.19
N CYS A 220 5.83 -7.29 -4.24
CA CYS A 220 6.56 -6.56 -3.21
C CYS A 220 5.97 -6.82 -1.82
N MET A 221 6.85 -7.01 -0.84
CA MET A 221 6.50 -7.20 0.58
C MET A 221 5.41 -8.26 0.80
N GLY A 222 5.29 -9.22 -0.13
CA GLY A 222 4.32 -10.30 -0.04
C GLY A 222 2.85 -9.87 -0.17
N MET A 223 2.60 -8.70 -0.76
CA MET A 223 1.25 -8.19 -1.00
C MET A 223 0.54 -8.96 -2.12
N MET A 224 -0.10 -10.07 -1.78
CA MET A 224 -0.87 -10.84 -2.79
C MET A 224 -2.04 -10.03 -3.35
N ASN A 225 -2.65 -9.16 -2.56
CA ASN A 225 -3.69 -8.23 -2.99
C ASN A 225 -3.21 -7.16 -3.99
N GLY A 226 -1.90 -6.99 -4.13
CA GLY A 226 -1.27 -6.09 -5.10
C GLY A 226 -0.91 -6.76 -6.44
N VAL A 227 -1.17 -8.06 -6.61
CA VAL A 227 -0.84 -8.82 -7.83
C VAL A 227 -2.10 -9.26 -8.53
N PHE A 228 -2.32 -8.76 -9.75
CA PHE A 228 -3.51 -9.07 -10.54
C PHE A 228 -3.23 -10.15 -11.58
N PRO A 229 -4.20 -11.05 -11.83
CA PRO A 229 -4.11 -11.97 -12.96
C PRO A 229 -3.96 -11.20 -14.28
N GLN A 230 -3.08 -11.69 -15.17
CA GLN A 230 -2.84 -11.05 -16.47
C GLN A 230 -4.12 -10.85 -17.29
N LYS A 231 -5.07 -11.78 -17.17
CA LYS A 231 -6.37 -11.64 -17.84
C LYS A 231 -7.11 -10.38 -17.39
N CYS A 232 -7.15 -10.07 -16.10
CA CYS A 232 -7.76 -8.85 -15.57
C CYS A 232 -7.14 -7.59 -16.21
N LEU A 233 -5.80 -7.56 -16.28
CA LEU A 233 -5.05 -6.43 -16.80
C LEU A 233 -5.27 -6.24 -18.31
N VAL A 234 -5.28 -7.31 -19.09
CA VAL A 234 -5.53 -7.28 -20.54
C VAL A 234 -6.97 -6.84 -20.83
N ASP A 235 -7.94 -7.32 -20.09
CA ASP A 235 -9.37 -7.01 -20.26
C ASP A 235 -9.66 -5.51 -20.05
N ILE A 236 -8.92 -4.85 -19.15
CA ILE A 236 -9.05 -3.41 -18.89
C ILE A 236 -8.11 -2.54 -19.75
N GLY A 237 -7.36 -3.14 -20.67
CA GLY A 237 -6.45 -2.42 -21.57
C GLY A 237 -5.10 -2.03 -20.96
N MET A 238 -4.70 -2.60 -19.82
CA MET A 238 -3.49 -2.25 -19.07
C MET A 238 -2.59 -3.48 -18.81
N PRO A 239 -2.02 -4.10 -19.86
CA PRO A 239 -1.15 -5.24 -19.68
C PRO A 239 0.12 -4.88 -18.89
N MET A 240 0.70 -5.87 -18.23
CA MET A 240 1.94 -5.71 -17.47
C MET A 240 3.12 -6.30 -18.23
N GLU A 241 4.20 -5.51 -18.33
CA GLU A 241 5.53 -5.95 -18.79
C GLU A 241 6.38 -6.27 -17.56
N SER A 242 6.81 -7.53 -17.46
CA SER A 242 7.69 -7.98 -16.37
C SER A 242 9.15 -7.71 -16.74
N LEU A 243 9.80 -6.87 -15.95
CA LEU A 243 11.19 -6.48 -16.08
C LEU A 243 12.00 -7.09 -14.93
N SER A 244 13.28 -7.40 -15.19
CA SER A 244 14.16 -7.93 -14.15
C SER A 244 14.88 -6.84 -13.39
N GLN A 245 14.95 -6.94 -12.06
CA GLN A 245 15.79 -6.08 -11.22
C GLN A 245 17.27 -6.14 -11.59
N SER A 246 17.77 -7.29 -12.07
CA SER A 246 19.14 -7.40 -12.54
C SER A 246 19.40 -6.55 -13.80
N ALA A 247 18.39 -6.38 -14.67
CA ALA A 247 18.48 -5.48 -15.81
C ALA A 247 18.49 -4.02 -15.37
N LEU A 248 17.72 -3.66 -14.33
CA LEU A 248 17.75 -2.33 -13.73
C LEU A 248 19.14 -2.01 -13.15
N LEU A 249 19.71 -2.91 -12.34
CA LEU A 249 21.07 -2.76 -11.79
C LEU A 249 22.13 -2.60 -12.89
N HIS A 250 22.01 -3.38 -13.97
CA HIS A 250 22.91 -3.24 -15.11
C HIS A 250 22.79 -1.86 -15.74
N GLU A 251 21.58 -1.40 -16.06
CA GLU A 251 21.35 -0.06 -16.63
C GLU A 251 21.85 1.06 -15.70
N MET A 252 21.61 0.93 -14.39
CA MET A 252 22.15 1.87 -13.38
C MET A 252 23.68 1.95 -13.46
N SER A 253 24.37 0.82 -13.68
CA SER A 253 25.84 0.79 -13.79
C SER A 253 26.38 1.52 -15.02
N LEU A 254 25.56 1.66 -16.06
CA LEU A 254 25.90 2.35 -17.30
C LEU A 254 25.67 3.87 -17.23
N VAL A 255 24.98 4.38 -16.19
CA VAL A 255 24.77 5.83 -16.02
C VAL A 255 26.08 6.49 -15.63
N PRO A 256 26.61 7.45 -16.44
CA PRO A 256 27.88 8.12 -16.16
C PRO A 256 27.86 8.90 -14.84
N GLN A 257 28.99 8.97 -14.16
CA GLN A 257 29.10 9.63 -12.85
C GLN A 257 28.76 11.12 -12.92
N ASP A 258 29.18 11.81 -13.96
CA ASP A 258 28.88 13.24 -14.19
C ASP A 258 27.38 13.49 -14.36
N LEU A 259 26.63 12.55 -14.97
CA LEU A 259 25.18 12.65 -15.10
C LEU A 259 24.47 12.42 -13.75
N ARG A 260 24.99 11.51 -12.91
CA ARG A 260 24.49 11.31 -11.54
C ARG A 260 24.70 12.57 -10.69
N GLU A 261 25.90 13.15 -10.74
CA GLU A 261 26.24 14.39 -10.05
C GLU A 261 25.39 15.57 -10.53
N ALA A 262 25.19 15.71 -11.83
CA ALA A 262 24.32 16.73 -12.40
C ALA A 262 22.86 16.57 -11.92
N CYS A 263 22.39 15.34 -11.82
CA CYS A 263 21.06 15.03 -11.31
C CYS A 263 20.91 15.48 -9.84
N LEU A 264 21.81 15.07 -8.97
CA LEU A 264 21.76 15.46 -7.55
C LEU A 264 21.88 16.98 -7.38
N SER A 265 22.85 17.61 -8.06
CA SER A 265 23.06 19.07 -8.00
C SER A 265 21.83 19.84 -8.46
N TRP A 266 21.10 19.32 -9.46
CA TRP A 266 19.86 19.94 -9.93
C TRP A 266 18.77 19.99 -8.83
N TYR A 267 18.61 18.93 -8.02
CA TYR A 267 17.66 18.95 -6.90
C TYR A 267 18.12 19.85 -5.77
N GLU A 268 19.42 19.87 -5.45
CA GLU A 268 20.03 20.80 -4.49
C GLU A 268 19.79 22.26 -4.92
N GLU A 269 20.03 22.60 -6.19
CA GLU A 269 19.79 23.94 -6.76
C GLU A 269 18.30 24.34 -6.77
N LYS A 270 17.38 23.36 -6.87
CA LYS A 270 15.93 23.59 -6.76
C LYS A 270 15.44 23.72 -5.33
N GLY A 271 16.34 23.57 -4.36
CA GLY A 271 16.08 23.81 -2.95
C GLY A 271 15.74 22.56 -2.12
N MET A 272 15.83 21.36 -2.68
CA MET A 272 15.75 20.14 -1.86
C MET A 272 16.94 20.06 -0.91
N THR A 273 16.70 19.74 0.34
CA THR A 273 17.75 19.60 1.35
C THR A 273 18.00 18.14 1.68
N PHE A 274 19.28 17.77 1.86
CA PHE A 274 19.67 16.41 2.23
C PHE A 274 20.45 16.44 3.54
N GLN A 275 20.10 15.54 4.45
CA GLN A 275 20.78 15.39 5.75
C GLN A 275 21.97 14.44 5.61
N PHE A 276 23.04 14.90 4.90
CA PHE A 276 24.22 14.06 4.66
C PHE A 276 25.08 13.84 5.90
N GLY A 277 25.52 12.61 6.08
CA GLY A 277 26.50 12.14 7.05
C GLY A 277 27.62 11.32 6.39
N GLN A 278 28.37 10.59 7.21
CA GLN A 278 29.55 9.82 6.78
C GLN A 278 29.40 8.30 6.97
N ASN A 279 28.46 7.88 7.81
CA ASN A 279 28.25 6.46 8.13
C ASN A 279 27.04 5.92 7.35
N GLU A 280 27.28 5.15 6.30
CA GLU A 280 26.23 4.56 5.45
C GLU A 280 25.23 3.69 6.21
N GLU A 281 25.63 3.07 7.33
CA GLU A 281 24.76 2.20 8.12
C GLU A 281 23.67 2.99 8.87
N THR A 282 23.98 4.24 9.26
CA THR A 282 23.11 5.03 10.15
C THR A 282 22.75 6.41 9.60
N GLU A 283 23.45 6.89 8.60
CA GLU A 283 23.31 8.23 8.03
C GLU A 283 23.09 8.17 6.51
N LEU A 284 22.44 9.18 5.96
CA LEU A 284 22.34 9.34 4.51
C LEU A 284 23.68 9.80 3.96
N THR A 285 24.21 9.10 2.95
CA THR A 285 25.43 9.53 2.28
C THR A 285 25.17 10.04 0.86
N ARG A 286 26.06 10.88 0.35
CA ARG A 286 25.97 11.39 -1.01
C ARG A 286 25.97 10.25 -2.05
N ASN A 287 26.76 9.20 -1.80
CA ASN A 287 26.83 8.04 -2.71
C ASN A 287 25.50 7.31 -2.82
N GLN A 288 24.76 7.15 -1.73
CA GLN A 288 23.43 6.53 -1.75
C GLN A 288 22.47 7.33 -2.64
N VAL A 289 22.49 8.66 -2.57
CA VAL A 289 21.63 9.50 -3.41
C VAL A 289 22.07 9.47 -4.88
N LEU A 290 23.38 9.39 -5.15
CA LEU A 290 23.89 9.21 -6.51
C LEU A 290 23.48 7.87 -7.13
N GLU A 291 23.39 6.80 -6.35
CA GLU A 291 22.81 5.53 -6.79
C GLU A 291 21.32 5.67 -7.14
N GLN A 292 20.56 6.40 -6.33
CA GLN A 292 19.14 6.68 -6.58
C GLN A 292 18.93 7.56 -7.81
N CYS A 293 19.82 8.54 -8.06
CA CYS A 293 19.83 9.31 -9.32
C CYS A 293 20.04 8.37 -10.52
N ALA A 294 20.99 7.43 -10.42
CA ALA A 294 21.20 6.43 -11.47
C ALA A 294 19.98 5.54 -11.67
N MET A 295 19.31 5.15 -10.60
CA MET A 295 18.08 4.34 -10.66
C MET A 295 16.96 5.10 -11.38
N MET A 296 16.69 6.35 -11.03
CA MET A 296 15.69 7.20 -11.68
C MET A 296 15.96 7.33 -13.19
N ILE A 297 17.22 7.58 -13.56
CA ILE A 297 17.64 7.70 -14.96
C ILE A 297 17.42 6.38 -15.71
N ALA A 298 17.82 5.26 -15.10
CA ALA A 298 17.63 3.93 -15.67
C ALA A 298 16.13 3.59 -15.85
N MET A 299 15.30 3.87 -14.84
CA MET A 299 13.85 3.67 -14.92
C MET A 299 13.23 4.48 -16.06
N ALA A 300 13.59 5.75 -16.21
CA ALA A 300 13.06 6.59 -17.29
C ALA A 300 13.46 6.05 -18.68
N ARG A 301 14.70 5.60 -18.85
CA ARG A 301 15.18 4.97 -20.10
C ARG A 301 14.43 3.67 -20.40
N PHE A 302 14.15 2.85 -19.39
CA PHE A 302 13.30 1.66 -19.57
C PHE A 302 11.89 2.04 -19.99
N ALA A 303 11.27 3.04 -19.32
CA ALA A 303 9.93 3.49 -19.67
C ALA A 303 9.83 3.97 -21.13
N GLU A 304 10.85 4.66 -21.63
CA GLU A 304 10.92 5.10 -23.02
C GLU A 304 11.15 3.95 -23.98
N ARG A 305 12.15 3.10 -23.71
CA ARG A 305 12.54 1.96 -24.55
C ARG A 305 11.42 0.95 -24.76
N PHE A 306 10.62 0.69 -23.74
CA PHE A 306 9.53 -0.28 -23.76
C PHE A 306 8.15 0.37 -23.98
N GLY A 307 8.07 1.70 -24.14
CA GLY A 307 6.81 2.42 -24.30
C GLY A 307 5.87 2.26 -23.12
N LEU A 308 6.42 2.24 -21.89
CA LEU A 308 5.63 2.01 -20.69
C LEU A 308 4.84 3.26 -20.30
N ALA A 309 3.59 3.08 -19.90
CA ALA A 309 2.75 4.15 -19.38
C ALA A 309 3.07 4.48 -17.92
N SER A 310 3.44 3.47 -17.15
CA SER A 310 3.85 3.57 -15.74
C SER A 310 4.95 2.55 -15.44
N ILE A 311 5.71 2.76 -14.36
CA ILE A 311 6.84 1.92 -13.99
C ILE A 311 6.91 1.74 -12.47
N GLY A 312 7.36 0.58 -12.00
CA GLY A 312 7.52 0.31 -10.57
C GLY A 312 8.69 -0.62 -10.27
N VAL A 313 9.19 -0.54 -9.05
CA VAL A 313 10.32 -1.34 -8.56
C VAL A 313 9.93 -2.13 -7.32
N GLN A 314 10.11 -3.44 -7.37
CA GLN A 314 10.01 -4.29 -6.18
C GLN A 314 11.36 -4.26 -5.44
N TYR A 315 11.53 -3.30 -4.53
CA TYR A 315 12.84 -3.09 -3.88
C TYR A 315 13.11 -4.08 -2.75
N GLN A 316 12.13 -4.31 -1.86
CA GLN A 316 12.33 -4.88 -0.52
C GLN A 316 12.72 -6.36 -0.49
N GLN A 317 12.49 -7.13 -1.54
CA GLN A 317 12.81 -8.56 -1.57
C GLN A 317 14.09 -8.91 -2.35
N GLY A 318 14.68 -7.95 -3.05
CA GLY A 318 15.87 -8.19 -3.88
C GLY A 318 16.90 -7.08 -3.79
N LEU A 319 16.57 -5.89 -4.23
CA LEU A 319 17.48 -4.76 -4.34
C LEU A 319 17.98 -4.24 -2.98
N LYS A 320 17.24 -4.43 -1.89
CA LYS A 320 17.58 -3.95 -0.55
C LYS A 320 18.99 -4.34 -0.06
N ASP A 321 19.51 -5.45 -0.57
CA ASP A 321 20.85 -5.96 -0.23
C ASP A 321 21.91 -5.55 -1.27
N SER A 322 21.51 -4.91 -2.38
CA SER A 322 22.34 -4.64 -3.53
C SER A 322 22.63 -3.16 -3.77
N CYS A 323 21.67 -2.27 -3.49
CA CYS A 323 21.80 -0.83 -3.72
C CYS A 323 20.95 -0.02 -2.74
N ALA A 324 21.09 1.32 -2.78
CA ALA A 324 20.25 2.24 -2.01
C ALA A 324 18.75 2.11 -2.37
N ALA A 325 17.89 2.52 -1.45
CA ALA A 325 16.43 2.46 -1.57
C ALA A 325 15.90 3.13 -2.85
N SER A 326 14.78 2.64 -3.38
CA SER A 326 14.19 3.18 -4.61
C SER A 326 13.39 4.48 -4.41
N ASP A 327 13.01 4.81 -3.19
CA ASP A 327 11.95 5.79 -2.87
C ASP A 327 12.19 7.19 -3.44
N PHE A 328 13.42 7.74 -3.33
CA PHE A 328 13.73 9.02 -3.98
C PHE A 328 13.56 8.93 -5.51
N ALA A 329 14.04 7.85 -6.13
CA ALA A 329 13.93 7.66 -7.58
C ALA A 329 12.46 7.52 -8.01
N GLU A 330 11.66 6.82 -7.24
CA GLU A 330 10.24 6.59 -7.50
C GLU A 330 9.41 7.87 -7.40
N GLY A 331 9.59 8.65 -6.33
CA GLY A 331 8.88 9.92 -6.19
C GLY A 331 9.30 10.96 -7.22
N ALA A 332 10.61 11.02 -7.50
CA ALA A 332 11.14 11.95 -8.50
C ALA A 332 10.68 11.62 -9.93
N ILE A 333 10.61 10.34 -10.33
CA ILE A 333 10.13 9.95 -11.67
C ILE A 333 8.63 10.19 -11.82
N GLY A 334 7.86 10.05 -10.73
CA GLY A 334 6.42 10.34 -10.65
C GLY A 334 6.08 11.83 -10.71
N SER A 335 7.08 12.72 -10.74
CA SER A 335 6.94 14.16 -10.74
C SER A 335 7.16 14.75 -12.15
N SER A 336 6.39 15.76 -12.53
CA SER A 336 6.68 16.59 -13.72
C SER A 336 7.87 17.52 -13.46
N LEU A 337 8.07 17.93 -12.20
CA LEU A 337 9.23 18.70 -11.72
C LEU A 337 10.41 17.75 -11.41
N ARG A 338 10.94 17.06 -12.40
CA ARG A 338 12.10 16.19 -12.24
C ARG A 338 13.30 16.67 -13.05
N PHE A 339 14.47 16.16 -12.69
CA PHE A 339 15.70 16.34 -13.49
C PHE A 339 15.43 15.96 -14.95
N PRO A 340 15.83 16.80 -15.94
CA PRO A 340 15.66 16.48 -17.36
C PRO A 340 16.56 15.31 -17.77
N ILE A 341 15.98 14.14 -17.90
CA ILE A 341 16.71 12.88 -18.18
C ILE A 341 16.93 12.74 -19.68
N PRO A 342 18.18 12.68 -20.18
CA PRO A 342 18.46 12.41 -21.57
C PRO A 342 18.35 10.91 -21.88
N ASP A 343 17.80 10.59 -23.05
CA ASP A 343 17.92 9.27 -23.66
C ASP A 343 19.34 9.03 -24.21
N GLU A 344 19.55 7.91 -24.90
CA GLU A 344 20.83 7.54 -25.52
C GLU A 344 21.27 8.51 -26.64
N ASN A 345 20.33 9.27 -27.22
CA ASN A 345 20.56 10.26 -28.28
C ASN A 345 20.63 11.70 -27.74
N GLY A 346 20.54 11.89 -26.43
CA GLY A 346 20.54 13.21 -25.79
C GLY A 346 19.18 13.93 -25.82
N GLN A 347 18.10 13.28 -26.25
CA GLN A 347 16.76 13.85 -26.21
C GLN A 347 16.16 13.68 -24.78
N ILE A 348 15.48 14.72 -24.29
CA ILE A 348 14.87 14.66 -22.96
C ILE A 348 13.62 13.79 -22.99
N ILE A 349 13.61 12.75 -22.15
CA ILE A 349 12.51 11.82 -21.99
C ILE A 349 11.32 12.52 -21.33
N ARG A 350 10.18 12.60 -22.04
CA ARG A 350 8.89 13.14 -21.55
C ARG A 350 9.06 14.44 -20.75
N PRO A 351 9.53 15.53 -21.39
CA PRO A 351 9.80 16.77 -20.68
C PRO A 351 8.52 17.35 -20.04
N ASN A 352 8.61 17.75 -18.76
CA ASN A 352 7.52 18.31 -17.96
C ASN A 352 6.29 17.40 -17.84
N LYS A 353 6.45 16.08 -17.95
CA LYS A 353 5.39 15.10 -17.73
C LYS A 353 5.87 14.03 -16.75
N PRO A 354 5.05 13.65 -15.77
CA PRO A 354 5.39 12.55 -14.87
C PRO A 354 5.43 11.21 -15.65
N ILE A 355 6.18 10.27 -15.13
CA ILE A 355 6.02 8.85 -15.45
C ILE A 355 5.40 8.24 -14.19
N PRO A 356 4.09 7.91 -14.17
CA PRO A 356 3.46 7.36 -12.99
C PRO A 356 4.29 6.25 -12.38
N CYS A 357 4.63 6.39 -11.10
CA CYS A 357 5.41 5.39 -10.40
C CYS A 357 4.51 4.52 -9.54
N ILE A 358 4.66 3.21 -9.74
CA ILE A 358 3.94 2.18 -9.01
C ILE A 358 4.81 1.79 -7.82
N ASN A 359 4.73 2.58 -6.74
CA ASN A 359 5.46 2.27 -5.53
C ASN A 359 5.12 0.86 -5.05
N GLU A 360 6.12 0.15 -4.55
CA GLU A 360 5.97 -1.20 -4.04
C GLU A 360 5.28 -2.18 -5.03
N VAL A 361 5.28 -1.86 -6.32
CA VAL A 361 4.69 -2.63 -7.44
C VAL A 361 3.24 -3.10 -7.19
N ASP A 362 2.45 -2.32 -6.45
CA ASP A 362 1.05 -2.62 -6.18
C ASP A 362 0.17 -2.31 -7.40
N MET A 363 -0.23 -3.34 -8.14
CA MET A 363 -1.07 -3.20 -9.34
C MET A 363 -2.46 -2.65 -9.01
N GLY A 364 -2.96 -2.83 -7.78
CA GLY A 364 -4.25 -2.28 -7.36
C GLY A 364 -4.26 -0.77 -7.22
N THR A 365 -3.08 -0.13 -7.07
CA THR A 365 -2.91 1.32 -7.18
C THR A 365 -2.37 1.73 -8.54
N ALA A 366 -1.58 0.87 -9.21
CA ALA A 366 -1.07 1.13 -10.55
C ALA A 366 -2.19 1.41 -11.55
N ILE A 367 -3.26 0.62 -11.49
CA ILE A 367 -4.43 0.77 -12.37
C ILE A 367 -5.02 2.18 -12.25
N PRO A 368 -5.54 2.63 -11.08
CA PRO A 368 -6.10 3.96 -10.96
C PRO A 368 -5.08 5.09 -11.14
N GLN A 369 -3.79 4.92 -10.74
CA GLN A 369 -2.76 5.92 -10.99
C GLN A 369 -2.56 6.17 -12.49
N THR A 370 -2.37 5.12 -13.28
CA THR A 370 -2.15 5.22 -14.73
C THR A 370 -3.40 5.76 -15.45
N MET A 371 -4.59 5.34 -15.01
CA MET A 371 -5.87 5.82 -15.56
C MET A 371 -6.08 7.30 -15.28
N LEU A 372 -5.89 7.75 -14.03
CA LEU A 372 -5.98 9.16 -13.62
C LEU A 372 -4.93 10.02 -14.33
N PHE A 373 -3.68 9.54 -14.39
CA PHE A 373 -2.64 10.21 -15.18
C PHE A 373 -3.10 10.45 -16.61
N ARG A 374 -3.57 9.43 -17.32
CA ARG A 374 -4.02 9.57 -18.72
C ARG A 374 -5.19 10.52 -18.85
N LEU A 375 -6.15 10.46 -17.93
CA LEU A 375 -7.31 11.37 -17.94
C LEU A 375 -6.89 12.82 -17.71
N LEU A 376 -6.11 13.09 -16.66
CA LEU A 376 -5.67 14.44 -16.30
C LEU A 376 -4.75 15.04 -17.37
N ASP A 377 -3.79 14.28 -17.90
CA ASP A 377 -2.90 14.71 -19.00
C ASP A 377 -3.72 15.03 -20.27
N SER A 378 -4.73 14.23 -20.58
CA SER A 378 -5.65 14.48 -21.73
C SER A 378 -6.51 15.73 -21.57
N LEU A 379 -6.76 16.16 -20.33
CA LEU A 379 -7.48 17.37 -20.00
C LEU A 379 -6.55 18.60 -19.84
N GLY A 380 -5.23 18.42 -19.92
CA GLY A 380 -4.24 19.47 -19.70
C GLY A 380 -4.15 19.92 -18.23
N LEU A 381 -4.51 19.05 -17.30
CA LEU A 381 -4.45 19.28 -15.85
C LEU A 381 -3.17 18.67 -15.26
N PRO A 382 -2.72 19.13 -14.06
CA PRO A 382 -1.67 18.44 -13.30
C PRO A 382 -2.00 16.96 -13.17
N SER A 383 -1.05 16.08 -13.51
CA SER A 383 -1.34 14.66 -13.71
C SER A 383 -0.48 13.73 -12.83
N GLU A 384 0.17 14.29 -11.82
CA GLU A 384 0.92 13.53 -10.83
C GLU A 384 -0.03 12.68 -9.98
N THR A 385 0.34 11.42 -9.81
CA THR A 385 -0.40 10.44 -9.01
C THR A 385 0.57 9.69 -8.10
N THR A 386 0.07 9.24 -6.96
CA THR A 386 0.83 8.42 -6.02
C THR A 386 -0.08 7.47 -5.26
N LEU A 387 0.50 6.58 -4.49
CA LEU A 387 -0.23 5.82 -3.47
C LEU A 387 0.18 6.30 -2.07
N HIS A 388 -0.66 6.03 -1.11
CA HIS A 388 -0.35 6.13 0.31
C HIS A 388 -0.83 4.87 1.04
N ASP A 389 -0.13 4.51 2.12
CA ASP A 389 -0.68 3.63 3.15
C ASP A 389 -1.80 4.35 3.92
N ILE A 390 -2.85 3.62 4.23
CA ILE A 390 -3.82 4.02 5.26
C ILE A 390 -3.17 3.73 6.60
N ARG A 391 -2.39 4.71 7.09
CA ARG A 391 -1.50 4.49 8.22
C ARG A 391 -2.22 4.53 9.55
N TRP A 392 -3.01 5.56 9.75
CA TRP A 392 -3.72 5.84 11.00
C TRP A 392 -4.70 7.00 10.83
N GLY A 393 -5.35 7.40 11.91
CA GLY A 393 -6.16 8.61 11.97
C GLY A 393 -6.69 8.85 13.37
N SER A 394 -6.90 10.10 13.72
CA SER A 394 -7.46 10.49 15.00
C SER A 394 -8.23 11.80 14.91
N GLU A 395 -9.04 12.09 15.92
CA GLU A 395 -9.76 13.35 16.01
C GLU A 395 -8.83 14.50 16.45
N PHE A 396 -9.03 15.64 15.82
CA PHE A 396 -8.46 16.91 16.23
C PHE A 396 -9.52 18.01 16.07
N GLU A 397 -9.80 18.77 17.13
CA GLU A 397 -10.84 19.80 17.16
C GLU A 397 -12.24 19.33 16.68
N GLY A 398 -12.59 18.08 16.98
CA GLY A 398 -13.88 17.49 16.64
C GLY A 398 -14.01 16.98 15.19
N VAL A 399 -12.92 16.96 14.43
CA VAL A 399 -12.85 16.41 13.08
C VAL A 399 -11.90 15.22 13.07
N PHE A 400 -12.32 14.11 12.47
CA PHE A 400 -11.45 12.95 12.28
C PHE A 400 -10.58 13.17 11.03
N TYR A 401 -9.24 13.18 11.20
CA TYR A 401 -8.27 13.26 10.12
C TYR A 401 -7.54 11.93 9.99
N TRP A 402 -7.45 11.46 8.77
CA TRP A 402 -6.57 10.37 8.39
C TRP A 402 -5.12 10.85 8.27
N ASP A 403 -4.20 9.98 8.64
CA ASP A 403 -2.79 10.08 8.37
C ASP A 403 -2.44 9.06 7.29
N PHE A 404 -2.25 9.54 6.08
CA PHE A 404 -1.81 8.77 4.93
C PHE A 404 -0.33 8.97 4.74
N GLU A 405 0.40 7.88 4.63
CA GLU A 405 1.86 7.89 4.59
C GLU A 405 2.35 6.86 3.56
N ILE A 406 3.43 7.13 2.88
CA ILE A 406 4.08 6.16 2.00
C ILE A 406 5.57 6.06 2.36
N SER A 407 6.21 4.95 2.04
CA SER A 407 7.58 4.61 2.43
C SER A 407 8.67 5.53 1.84
N GLY A 408 8.53 6.85 2.00
CA GLY A 408 9.54 7.84 1.63
C GLY A 408 9.50 8.28 0.17
N SER A 409 8.36 8.13 -0.51
CA SER A 409 8.22 8.45 -1.91
C SER A 409 6.94 9.24 -2.20
N VAL A 410 7.05 10.41 -2.83
CA VAL A 410 5.90 11.22 -3.26
C VAL A 410 6.34 12.16 -4.40
N PRO A 411 5.48 12.46 -5.39
CA PRO A 411 5.77 13.51 -6.36
C PRO A 411 5.96 14.87 -5.67
N PHE A 412 6.93 15.65 -6.09
CA PHE A 412 7.22 16.96 -5.48
C PHE A 412 6.01 17.89 -5.50
N GLU A 413 5.17 17.82 -6.52
CA GLU A 413 3.93 18.61 -6.67
C GLU A 413 2.90 18.31 -5.60
N HIS A 414 3.00 17.18 -4.90
CA HIS A 414 2.14 16.82 -3.78
C HIS A 414 2.61 17.41 -2.45
N LEU A 415 3.84 17.92 -2.38
CA LEU A 415 4.40 18.52 -1.17
C LEU A 415 4.09 20.03 -1.08
N ARG A 416 3.94 20.50 0.14
CA ARG A 416 3.94 21.93 0.47
C ARG A 416 5.30 22.54 0.10
N GLY A 417 5.29 23.48 -0.85
CA GLY A 417 6.52 24.11 -1.36
C GLY A 417 7.21 23.32 -2.48
N GLY A 418 6.67 22.21 -2.94
CA GLY A 418 7.25 21.42 -4.03
C GLY A 418 8.65 20.91 -3.68
N ILE A 419 9.60 20.99 -4.63
CA ILE A 419 10.99 20.53 -4.42
C ILE A 419 11.66 21.25 -3.23
N SER A 420 11.43 22.55 -3.04
CA SER A 420 12.04 23.30 -1.93
C SER A 420 11.44 22.98 -0.56
N GLY A 421 10.26 22.32 -0.51
CA GLY A 421 9.67 21.78 0.69
C GLY A 421 10.08 20.34 1.02
N ALA A 422 10.83 19.71 0.11
CA ALA A 422 11.25 18.32 0.26
C ALA A 422 12.56 18.19 1.05
N GLN A 423 12.64 17.17 1.90
CA GLN A 423 13.83 16.79 2.64
C GLN A 423 14.22 15.35 2.32
N GLY A 424 15.50 15.15 2.04
CA GLY A 424 16.10 13.83 1.90
C GLY A 424 16.65 13.35 3.24
N ASN A 425 15.97 12.40 3.86
CA ASN A 425 16.41 11.73 5.08
C ASN A 425 16.85 10.31 4.76
N ARG A 426 17.70 9.71 5.59
CA ARG A 426 18.02 8.29 5.43
C ARG A 426 16.79 7.43 5.71
N GLN A 427 16.51 6.50 4.83
CA GLN A 427 15.51 5.45 5.08
C GLN A 427 15.84 4.66 6.35
N PRO A 428 14.84 4.26 7.17
CA PRO A 428 15.04 3.49 8.39
C PRO A 428 15.85 2.20 8.15
N ALA A 429 16.97 2.06 8.85
CA ALA A 429 17.93 0.97 8.62
C ALA A 429 17.33 -0.43 8.80
N MET A 430 16.32 -0.58 9.68
CA MET A 430 15.64 -1.86 9.92
C MET A 430 14.90 -2.39 8.67
N PHE A 431 14.44 -1.51 7.78
CA PHE A 431 13.78 -1.85 6.53
C PHE A 431 14.71 -1.74 5.32
N PHE A 432 15.66 -0.80 5.36
CA PHE A 432 16.53 -0.42 4.25
C PHE A 432 18.01 -0.45 4.67
N PRO A 433 18.63 -1.64 4.69
CA PRO A 433 20.01 -1.79 5.19
C PRO A 433 21.03 -0.98 4.39
N LYS A 434 20.83 -0.83 3.07
CA LYS A 434 21.69 -0.01 2.19
C LYS A 434 21.38 1.49 2.23
N GLY A 435 20.43 1.93 3.05
CA GLY A 435 20.07 3.34 3.17
C GLY A 435 19.38 3.88 1.92
N GLY A 436 19.67 5.12 1.60
CA GLY A 436 19.03 5.90 0.54
C GLY A 436 18.16 7.02 1.10
N SER A 437 17.93 8.03 0.29
CA SER A 437 17.12 9.19 0.62
C SER A 437 15.64 8.90 0.45
N THR A 438 14.85 9.44 1.36
CA THR A 438 13.42 9.67 1.18
C THR A 438 13.17 10.98 0.42
N ILE A 439 11.92 11.17 -0.04
CA ILE A 439 11.33 12.49 -0.29
C ILE A 439 10.35 12.72 0.86
N SER A 440 10.80 13.38 1.91
CA SER A 440 10.03 13.65 3.12
C SER A 440 9.47 15.06 3.10
N GLY A 441 8.37 15.28 3.80
CA GLY A 441 7.74 16.58 3.95
C GLY A 441 6.25 16.50 4.23
N GLN A 442 5.63 17.64 4.49
CA GLN A 442 4.19 17.76 4.63
C GLN A 442 3.53 17.81 3.25
N CYS A 443 2.53 16.98 3.00
CA CYS A 443 1.72 17.09 1.79
C CYS A 443 0.92 18.40 1.81
N LYS A 444 0.72 18.99 0.62
CA LYS A 444 -0.02 20.25 0.45
C LYS A 444 -1.52 20.06 0.73
N ALA A 445 -2.18 21.13 1.15
CA ALA A 445 -3.63 21.18 1.20
C ALA A 445 -4.23 21.20 -0.21
N GLY A 446 -5.42 20.61 -0.37
CA GLY A 446 -6.18 20.63 -1.62
C GLY A 446 -7.11 19.45 -1.76
N SER A 447 -8.07 19.57 -2.66
CA SER A 447 -8.99 18.48 -2.99
C SER A 447 -8.30 17.42 -3.83
N PHE A 448 -8.74 16.19 -3.68
CA PHE A 448 -8.20 15.04 -4.42
C PHE A 448 -9.28 14.01 -4.76
N ILE A 449 -9.00 13.23 -5.78
CA ILE A 449 -9.69 11.98 -6.06
C ILE A 449 -8.82 10.85 -5.50
N TRP A 450 -9.46 9.91 -4.81
CA TRP A 450 -8.83 8.68 -4.39
C TRP A 450 -9.47 7.46 -5.03
N ALA A 451 -8.70 6.41 -5.22
CA ALA A 451 -9.19 5.16 -5.75
C ALA A 451 -8.37 3.95 -5.29
N ARG A 452 -9.01 2.79 -5.26
CA ARG A 452 -8.38 1.49 -5.07
C ARG A 452 -9.02 0.46 -5.97
N ALA A 453 -8.22 -0.20 -6.82
CA ALA A 453 -8.66 -1.36 -7.57
C ALA A 453 -8.35 -2.66 -6.79
N HIS A 454 -9.26 -3.62 -6.88
CA HIS A 454 -9.07 -5.01 -6.42
C HIS A 454 -9.71 -5.96 -7.43
N TYR A 455 -9.50 -7.25 -7.27
CA TYR A 455 -10.13 -8.24 -8.14
C TYR A 455 -10.79 -9.34 -7.32
N GLU A 456 -11.86 -9.87 -7.86
CA GLU A 456 -12.56 -11.07 -7.38
C GLU A 456 -12.92 -11.91 -8.61
N GLU A 457 -12.64 -13.21 -8.59
CA GLU A 457 -12.98 -14.14 -9.67
C GLU A 457 -12.61 -13.66 -11.09
N ASN A 458 -11.43 -13.05 -11.27
CA ASN A 458 -10.95 -12.46 -12.53
C ASN A 458 -11.74 -11.23 -13.03
N THR A 459 -12.50 -10.58 -12.18
CA THR A 459 -13.19 -9.33 -12.47
C THR A 459 -12.55 -8.21 -11.66
N VAL A 460 -12.30 -7.07 -12.29
CA VAL A 460 -11.73 -5.89 -11.62
C VAL A 460 -12.85 -5.03 -11.04
N TYR A 461 -12.69 -4.67 -9.78
CA TYR A 461 -13.54 -3.74 -9.04
C TYR A 461 -12.71 -2.51 -8.67
N MET A 462 -13.36 -1.38 -8.50
CA MET A 462 -12.71 -0.16 -8.05
C MET A 462 -13.61 0.64 -7.12
N HIS A 463 -13.06 1.01 -5.96
CA HIS A 463 -13.65 2.01 -5.08
C HIS A 463 -13.08 3.37 -5.45
N ILE A 464 -13.95 4.36 -5.64
CA ILE A 464 -13.58 5.73 -6.03
C ILE A 464 -14.27 6.70 -5.08
N GLY A 465 -13.55 7.68 -4.58
CA GLY A 465 -14.09 8.75 -3.75
C GLY A 465 -13.32 10.04 -3.89
N THR A 466 -13.74 11.05 -3.15
CA THR A 466 -13.06 12.34 -3.05
C THR A 466 -12.68 12.63 -1.61
N GLY A 467 -11.83 13.62 -1.41
CA GLY A 467 -11.39 14.07 -0.11
C GLY A 467 -10.65 15.40 -0.16
N GLU A 468 -10.28 15.89 1.01
CA GLU A 468 -9.55 17.14 1.18
C GLU A 468 -8.31 16.88 2.03
N ALA A 469 -7.12 17.13 1.46
CA ALA A 469 -5.88 17.21 2.21
C ALA A 469 -5.83 18.56 2.93
N VAL A 470 -5.33 18.56 4.16
CA VAL A 470 -5.29 19.75 5.02
C VAL A 470 -3.89 19.98 5.58
N GLU A 471 -3.56 21.23 5.81
CA GLU A 471 -2.39 21.61 6.60
C GLU A 471 -2.84 21.84 8.04
N LEU A 472 -2.57 20.86 8.91
CA LEU A 472 -2.83 20.99 10.35
C LEU A 472 -1.86 21.99 10.99
N PRO A 473 -2.23 22.60 12.13
CA PRO A 473 -1.29 23.42 12.91
C PRO A 473 0.00 22.68 13.19
N GLU A 474 1.14 23.37 13.12
CA GLU A 474 2.48 22.77 13.21
C GLU A 474 2.66 21.83 14.39
N GLN A 475 2.15 22.19 15.57
CA GLN A 475 2.25 21.34 16.76
C GLN A 475 1.52 20.01 16.59
N GLU A 476 0.33 20.01 15.98
CA GLU A 476 -0.45 18.81 15.73
C GLU A 476 0.17 17.98 14.59
N PHE A 477 0.63 18.61 13.52
CA PHE A 477 1.36 17.93 12.45
C PHE A 477 2.59 17.20 13.00
N GLN A 478 3.41 17.87 13.80
CA GLN A 478 4.60 17.25 14.39
C GLN A 478 4.25 16.13 15.38
N ARG A 479 3.16 16.26 16.14
CA ARG A 479 2.69 15.18 17.00
C ARG A 479 2.37 13.92 16.19
N ARG A 480 1.63 14.07 15.08
CA ARG A 480 1.25 12.96 14.18
C ARG A 480 2.46 12.36 13.50
N LEU A 481 3.33 13.18 12.93
CA LEU A 481 4.56 12.73 12.28
C LEU A 481 5.46 11.92 13.23
N ASN A 482 5.60 12.37 14.48
CA ASN A 482 6.38 11.65 15.50
C ASN A 482 5.70 10.36 16.00
N SER A 483 4.41 10.18 15.74
CA SER A 483 3.66 8.95 16.07
C SER A 483 3.73 7.90 14.96
N THR A 484 4.32 8.23 13.80
CA THR A 484 4.50 7.36 12.64
C THR A 484 5.99 7.25 12.27
N THR A 485 6.31 7.17 10.98
CA THR A 485 7.69 7.13 10.48
C THR A 485 8.11 8.54 10.02
N LYS A 486 8.74 9.31 10.91
CA LYS A 486 9.06 10.73 10.73
C LYS A 486 9.92 11.06 9.49
N GLU A 487 10.59 10.06 8.92
CA GLU A 487 11.39 10.18 7.71
C GLU A 487 10.55 10.15 6.43
N TRP A 488 9.25 9.84 6.51
CA TRP A 488 8.34 9.67 5.37
C TRP A 488 7.43 10.88 5.18
N PRO A 489 6.92 11.11 3.95
CA PRO A 489 5.98 12.19 3.70
C PRO A 489 4.62 11.86 4.32
N LEU A 490 4.01 12.84 4.99
CA LEU A 490 2.74 12.68 5.70
C LEU A 490 1.66 13.56 5.07
N MET A 491 0.52 12.95 4.75
CA MET A 491 -0.69 13.60 4.28
C MET A 491 -1.79 13.49 5.35
N ASN A 492 -2.21 14.64 5.89
CA ASN A 492 -3.39 14.70 6.75
C ASN A 492 -4.61 15.03 5.89
N CYS A 493 -5.69 14.26 6.00
CA CYS A 493 -6.84 14.44 5.13
C CYS A 493 -8.17 13.98 5.73
N THR A 494 -9.26 14.42 5.13
CA THR A 494 -10.60 13.87 5.31
C THR A 494 -11.07 13.19 4.02
N LEU A 495 -11.98 12.23 4.14
CA LEU A 495 -12.63 11.57 3.01
C LEU A 495 -14.11 11.96 2.99
N ASP A 496 -14.62 12.37 1.84
CA ASP A 496 -15.98 12.90 1.71
C ASP A 496 -17.03 11.79 1.89
N GLY A 497 -17.87 11.93 2.92
CA GLY A 497 -18.94 10.99 3.23
C GLY A 497 -18.46 9.59 3.64
N VAL A 498 -17.20 9.45 4.10
CA VAL A 498 -16.60 8.18 4.54
C VAL A 498 -15.99 8.36 5.94
N SER A 499 -16.61 7.77 6.94
CA SER A 499 -16.09 7.76 8.31
C SER A 499 -14.93 6.76 8.46
N LYS A 500 -14.26 6.82 9.63
CA LYS A 500 -13.26 5.82 10.03
C LYS A 500 -13.78 4.39 9.87
N ASN A 501 -14.93 4.12 10.47
CA ASN A 501 -15.47 2.76 10.46
C ASN A 501 -15.98 2.33 9.09
N ASP A 502 -16.43 3.26 8.24
CA ASP A 502 -16.79 2.96 6.86
C ASP A 502 -15.56 2.47 6.07
N LEU A 503 -14.48 3.25 6.08
CA LEU A 503 -13.27 2.87 5.35
C LEU A 503 -12.74 1.53 5.82
N MET A 504 -12.64 1.34 7.14
CA MET A 504 -12.17 0.08 7.73
C MET A 504 -13.08 -1.11 7.41
N ALA A 505 -14.40 -0.89 7.27
CA ALA A 505 -15.35 -1.95 6.95
C ALA A 505 -15.25 -2.44 5.50
N GLY A 506 -14.96 -1.56 4.56
CA GLY A 506 -15.12 -1.86 3.12
C GLY A 506 -13.86 -1.75 2.27
N HIS A 507 -12.81 -1.08 2.72
CA HIS A 507 -11.59 -0.93 1.93
C HIS A 507 -10.85 -2.26 1.79
N GLN A 508 -10.37 -2.56 0.56
CA GLN A 508 -9.85 -3.89 0.21
C GLN A 508 -8.32 -3.90 0.04
N SER A 509 -7.61 -3.04 0.75
CA SER A 509 -6.15 -2.96 0.72
C SER A 509 -5.59 -2.05 1.81
N ASN A 510 -4.28 -2.17 2.03
CA ASN A 510 -3.47 -1.21 2.77
C ASN A 510 -3.27 0.12 2.03
N HIS A 511 -3.30 0.12 0.69
CA HIS A 511 -2.99 1.28 -0.14
C HIS A 511 -4.22 1.97 -0.70
N ILE A 512 -4.08 3.27 -0.91
CA ILE A 512 -5.03 4.15 -1.57
C ILE A 512 -4.31 5.06 -2.57
N THR A 513 -4.82 5.12 -3.81
CA THR A 513 -4.30 6.05 -4.84
C THR A 513 -4.79 7.45 -4.58
N ILE A 514 -3.95 8.45 -4.78
CA ILE A 514 -4.25 9.87 -4.64
C ILE A 514 -3.86 10.62 -5.93
N ALA A 515 -4.76 11.45 -6.43
CA ALA A 515 -4.51 12.46 -7.45
C ALA A 515 -5.13 13.78 -7.02
N TYR A 516 -4.29 14.83 -6.88
CA TYR A 516 -4.81 16.18 -6.57
C TYR A 516 -5.55 16.76 -7.77
N VAL A 517 -6.72 17.31 -7.53
CA VAL A 517 -7.56 17.97 -8.53
C VAL A 517 -8.16 19.22 -7.90
N ASP A 518 -7.97 20.37 -8.56
CA ASP A 518 -8.56 21.63 -8.08
C ASP A 518 -10.09 21.53 -7.96
N LYS A 519 -10.65 22.16 -6.93
CA LYS A 519 -12.12 22.17 -6.66
C LYS A 519 -12.95 22.54 -7.89
N ALA A 520 -12.44 23.43 -8.75
CA ALA A 520 -13.14 23.84 -9.97
C ALA A 520 -13.32 22.70 -10.98
N HIS A 521 -12.43 21.71 -10.96
CA HIS A 521 -12.42 20.59 -11.90
C HIS A 521 -12.82 19.26 -11.25
N LEU A 522 -12.91 19.20 -9.90
CA LEU A 522 -13.06 17.97 -9.14
C LEU A 522 -14.25 17.12 -9.63
N ASN A 523 -15.44 17.70 -9.71
CA ASN A 523 -16.63 16.97 -10.14
C ASN A 523 -16.51 16.48 -11.59
N THR A 524 -15.97 17.32 -12.49
CA THR A 524 -15.77 16.95 -13.90
C THR A 524 -14.81 15.77 -14.05
N VAL A 525 -13.69 15.83 -13.36
CA VAL A 525 -12.68 14.74 -13.39
C VAL A 525 -13.25 13.49 -12.73
N PHE A 526 -13.95 13.62 -11.60
CA PHE A 526 -14.57 12.50 -10.90
C PHE A 526 -15.58 11.75 -11.79
N GLU A 527 -16.54 12.47 -12.40
CA GLU A 527 -17.53 11.86 -13.32
C GLU A 527 -16.85 11.22 -14.54
N ALA A 528 -15.85 11.90 -15.10
CA ALA A 528 -15.07 11.37 -16.21
C ALA A 528 -14.31 10.08 -15.81
N PHE A 529 -13.71 10.05 -14.64
CA PHE A 529 -12.96 8.89 -14.15
C PHE A 529 -13.86 7.69 -13.87
N VAL A 530 -15.06 7.91 -13.30
CA VAL A 530 -16.07 6.85 -13.12
C VAL A 530 -16.47 6.27 -14.48
N ALA A 531 -16.79 7.13 -15.45
CA ALA A 531 -17.19 6.68 -16.79
C ALA A 531 -16.06 5.98 -17.56
N GLN A 532 -14.83 6.47 -17.44
CA GLN A 532 -13.62 5.83 -17.96
C GLN A 532 -13.48 4.41 -17.42
N SER A 533 -13.61 4.22 -16.11
CA SER A 533 -13.47 2.94 -15.44
C SER A 533 -14.49 1.92 -15.93
N ILE A 534 -15.76 2.34 -16.09
CA ILE A 534 -16.82 1.46 -16.57
C ILE A 534 -16.60 1.01 -18.02
N VAL A 535 -16.15 1.92 -18.88
CA VAL A 535 -15.80 1.58 -20.28
C VAL A 535 -14.66 0.58 -20.34
N GLN A 536 -13.72 0.63 -19.38
CA GLN A 536 -12.62 -0.33 -19.27
C GLN A 536 -13.02 -1.64 -18.56
N ASN A 537 -14.30 -1.96 -18.48
CA ASN A 537 -14.85 -3.18 -17.85
C ASN A 537 -14.53 -3.30 -16.35
N ILE A 538 -14.42 -2.19 -15.65
CA ILE A 538 -14.19 -2.14 -14.20
C ILE A 538 -15.53 -1.92 -13.49
N ASN A 539 -15.85 -2.75 -12.51
CA ASN A 539 -17.01 -2.54 -11.64
C ASN A 539 -16.73 -1.46 -10.60
N VAL A 540 -17.41 -0.34 -10.70
CA VAL A 540 -17.17 0.83 -9.87
C VAL A 540 -18.15 0.92 -8.71
N SER A 541 -17.64 1.20 -7.51
CA SER A 541 -18.43 1.67 -6.37
C SER A 541 -17.93 3.06 -5.95
N ILE A 542 -18.85 4.03 -5.89
CA ILE A 542 -18.58 5.36 -5.35
C ILE A 542 -18.64 5.26 -3.83
N ALA A 543 -17.53 5.63 -3.18
CA ALA A 543 -17.39 5.62 -1.74
C ALA A 543 -17.81 6.97 -1.15
N ASN A 544 -19.10 7.12 -0.87
CA ASN A 544 -19.66 8.32 -0.23
C ASN A 544 -21.10 8.04 0.22
N LYS A 545 -21.38 8.13 1.53
CA LYS A 545 -22.75 7.95 2.07
C LYS A 545 -23.77 8.95 1.54
N GLU A 546 -23.31 10.18 1.26
CA GLU A 546 -24.17 11.29 0.85
C GLU A 546 -24.41 11.32 -0.65
N PHE A 547 -23.62 10.53 -1.42
CA PHE A 547 -23.77 10.49 -2.87
C PHE A 547 -25.09 9.83 -3.27
N LYS A 548 -25.87 10.54 -4.09
CA LYS A 548 -27.12 10.04 -4.66
C LYS A 548 -26.83 9.55 -6.07
N LEU A 549 -26.96 8.26 -6.28
CA LEU A 549 -26.91 7.60 -7.60
C LEU A 549 -28.22 7.79 -8.34
#